data_9d8b1c79481ff5ce55e14a85245c0d37
#
_entry.id   9d8b1c79481ff5ce55e14a85245c0d37
#
_cell.length_a   1.000
_cell.length_b   1.000
_cell.length_c   1.000
_cell.angle_alpha   90.00
_cell.angle_beta   90.00
_cell.angle_gamma   90.00
#
_symmetry.space_group_name_H-M   'P 1'
#
loop_
_entity.id
_entity.type
_entity.pdbx_description
1 polymer ?
#
loop_
_entity_poly.entity_id
_entity_poly.type
_entity_poly.pdbx_seq_one_letter_code
_entity_poly.pdbx_strand_id
1 'polypeptide(L)'
;IDSLTVKIKRRHKVEVLKTTIKSGITFVMFARNFVNPKFDSQTKERLTNPIGNIKEHLDICQVRDAEWLANKILNTPDIIDPIIEAQLAKKLAADRRAATLAQKKLRKVKVAKHISANKDGATLKIVEGDSAMGFLLKVRDPDTVGAFPLRGVIMNTWDMKPAEVLKNKELSELVAVLGLDINDQDSVDNMTYKYIATLTDADHDGIGHISPLL
;
A
#
# COMPACT_ATOMS: atom_id res chain seq x y z
N ILE A 1 14.72 -14.96 -16.43
CA ILE A 1 13.84 -14.07 -15.63
C ILE A 1 13.81 -14.55 -14.17
N ASP A 2 13.65 -15.85 -13.90
CA ASP A 2 13.54 -16.38 -12.54
C ASP A 2 14.78 -16.08 -11.70
N SER A 3 15.97 -16.32 -12.24
CA SER A 3 17.23 -15.92 -11.59
C SER A 3 17.30 -14.42 -11.32
N LEU A 4 16.84 -13.59 -12.25
CA LEU A 4 16.84 -12.14 -12.10
C LEU A 4 15.86 -11.66 -10.99
N THR A 5 14.65 -12.21 -10.90
CA THR A 5 13.71 -11.86 -9.85
C THR A 5 14.25 -12.17 -8.46
N VAL A 6 14.89 -13.34 -8.29
CA VAL A 6 15.51 -13.73 -7.01
C VAL A 6 16.66 -12.79 -6.64
N LYS A 7 17.49 -12.43 -7.61
CA LYS A 7 18.63 -11.52 -7.37
C LYS A 7 18.18 -10.10 -7.06
N ILE A 8 17.16 -9.58 -7.73
CA ILE A 8 16.56 -8.26 -7.42
C ILE A 8 16.03 -8.25 -6.00
N LYS A 9 15.24 -9.26 -5.60
CA LYS A 9 14.71 -9.37 -4.24
C LYS A 9 15.84 -9.39 -3.20
N ARG A 10 16.90 -10.13 -3.45
CA ARG A 10 18.03 -10.23 -2.53
C ARG A 10 18.80 -8.90 -2.39
N ARG A 11 19.06 -8.21 -3.50
CA ARG A 11 19.90 -7.00 -3.54
C ARG A 11 19.12 -5.73 -3.16
N HIS A 12 17.95 -5.55 -3.76
CA HIS A 12 17.16 -4.32 -3.65
C HIS A 12 15.98 -4.43 -2.66
N LYS A 13 15.75 -5.63 -2.08
CA LYS A 13 14.63 -5.91 -1.16
C LYS A 13 13.25 -5.65 -1.78
N VAL A 14 13.16 -5.63 -3.10
CA VAL A 14 11.93 -5.41 -3.86
C VAL A 14 11.51 -6.70 -4.56
N GLU A 15 10.27 -7.10 -4.40
CA GLU A 15 9.67 -8.19 -5.18
C GLU A 15 9.18 -7.67 -6.52
N VAL A 16 9.85 -8.06 -7.60
CA VAL A 16 9.48 -7.68 -8.95
C VAL A 16 8.74 -8.82 -9.66
N LEU A 17 7.57 -8.52 -10.23
CA LEU A 17 6.82 -9.50 -11.00
C LEU A 17 7.50 -9.80 -12.34
N LYS A 18 7.46 -11.05 -12.77
CA LYS A 18 7.99 -11.48 -14.09
C LYS A 18 7.41 -10.67 -15.25
N THR A 19 6.13 -10.28 -15.13
CA THR A 19 5.45 -9.43 -16.12
C THR A 19 6.05 -8.03 -16.20
N THR A 20 6.47 -7.46 -15.07
CA THR A 20 7.12 -6.14 -15.05
C THR A 20 8.50 -6.20 -15.70
N ILE A 21 9.28 -7.28 -15.46
CA ILE A 21 10.56 -7.48 -16.15
C ILE A 21 10.33 -7.63 -17.66
N LYS A 22 9.36 -8.45 -18.06
CA LYS A 22 9.04 -8.67 -19.49
C LYS A 22 8.63 -7.38 -20.20
N SER A 23 7.87 -6.51 -19.54
CA SER A 23 7.44 -5.24 -20.14
C SER A 23 8.56 -4.19 -20.25
N GLY A 24 9.61 -4.33 -19.46
CA GLY A 24 10.77 -3.42 -19.47
C GLY A 24 11.90 -3.86 -20.41
N ILE A 25 11.79 -5.04 -21.07
CA ILE A 25 12.87 -5.58 -21.91
C ILE A 25 12.31 -5.99 -23.26
N THR A 26 12.93 -5.50 -24.33
CA THR A 26 12.67 -5.97 -25.70
C THR A 26 13.79 -6.91 -26.12
N PHE A 27 13.41 -8.09 -26.56
CA PHE A 27 14.36 -9.06 -27.11
C PHE A 27 14.30 -9.01 -28.63
N VAL A 28 15.47 -8.86 -29.23
CA VAL A 28 15.63 -8.97 -30.68
C VAL A 28 16.50 -10.20 -30.95
N MET A 29 16.02 -11.11 -31.76
CA MET A 29 16.72 -12.36 -32.10
C MET A 29 16.91 -12.45 -33.60
N PHE A 30 18.15 -12.70 -34.01
CA PHE A 30 18.49 -13.00 -35.38
C PHE A 30 18.89 -14.47 -35.50
N ALA A 31 18.09 -15.26 -36.17
CA ALA A 31 18.39 -16.67 -36.44
C ALA A 31 18.78 -16.85 -37.93
N ARG A 32 20.06 -17.14 -38.20
CA ARG A 32 20.53 -17.48 -39.56
C ARG A 32 20.50 -19.00 -39.74
N ASN A 33 20.19 -19.45 -40.96
CA ASN A 33 20.19 -20.87 -41.33
C ASN A 33 19.27 -21.76 -40.45
N PHE A 34 18.15 -21.20 -39.99
CA PHE A 34 17.20 -21.98 -39.24
C PHE A 34 16.55 -23.05 -40.12
N VAL A 35 16.71 -24.32 -39.74
CA VAL A 35 16.26 -25.46 -40.56
C VAL A 35 14.77 -25.69 -40.34
N ASN A 36 14.01 -25.76 -41.43
CA ASN A 36 12.55 -26.03 -41.43
C ASN A 36 11.72 -25.12 -40.48
N PRO A 37 11.73 -23.80 -40.67
CA PRO A 37 10.91 -22.91 -39.85
C PRO A 37 9.44 -23.17 -40.15
N LYS A 38 8.65 -23.39 -39.08
CA LYS A 38 7.20 -23.55 -39.14
C LYS A 38 6.55 -22.29 -38.60
N PHE A 39 5.57 -21.78 -39.32
CA PHE A 39 4.80 -20.58 -38.94
C PHE A 39 3.34 -20.92 -38.79
N ASP A 40 2.63 -20.10 -38.01
CA ASP A 40 1.19 -20.23 -37.77
C ASP A 40 0.33 -19.72 -38.94
N SER A 41 0.91 -18.87 -39.80
CA SER A 41 0.23 -18.23 -40.92
C SER A 41 1.16 -17.94 -42.08
N GLN A 42 0.56 -17.61 -43.23
CA GLN A 42 1.29 -17.20 -44.44
C GLN A 42 2.08 -15.88 -44.23
N THR A 43 1.68 -15.04 -43.28
CA THR A 43 2.37 -13.78 -42.94
C THR A 43 3.67 -14.01 -42.17
N LYS A 44 3.90 -15.21 -41.67
CA LYS A 44 5.13 -15.64 -40.96
C LYS A 44 5.45 -14.80 -39.71
N GLU A 45 4.42 -14.31 -39.01
CA GLU A 45 4.60 -13.46 -37.83
C GLU A 45 5.00 -14.24 -36.58
N ARG A 46 4.60 -15.52 -36.50
CA ARG A 46 4.87 -16.35 -35.32
C ARG A 46 5.47 -17.70 -35.70
N LEU A 47 6.63 -17.98 -35.12
CA LEU A 47 7.30 -19.26 -35.24
C LEU A 47 6.60 -20.30 -34.32
N THR A 48 6.26 -21.47 -34.86
CA THR A 48 5.56 -22.56 -34.14
C THR A 48 6.41 -23.79 -33.89
N ASN A 49 7.69 -23.76 -34.24
CA ASN A 49 8.60 -24.82 -33.92
C ASN A 49 8.67 -25.12 -32.42
N PRO A 50 8.71 -26.39 -31.98
CA PRO A 50 8.97 -26.74 -30.59
C PRO A 50 10.26 -26.10 -30.06
N ILE A 51 10.24 -25.65 -28.81
CA ILE A 51 11.42 -24.99 -28.18
C ILE A 51 12.68 -25.90 -28.20
N GLY A 52 12.50 -27.21 -28.11
CA GLY A 52 13.61 -28.16 -28.24
C GLY A 52 14.36 -28.00 -29.55
N ASN A 53 13.65 -27.97 -30.68
CA ASN A 53 14.26 -27.80 -32.00
C ASN A 53 14.90 -26.41 -32.16
N ILE A 54 14.36 -25.40 -31.52
CA ILE A 54 14.94 -24.05 -31.52
C ILE A 54 16.28 -24.04 -30.77
N LYS A 55 16.36 -24.73 -29.64
CA LYS A 55 17.60 -24.82 -28.84
C LYS A 55 18.76 -25.53 -29.57
N GLU A 56 18.46 -26.54 -30.38
CA GLU A 56 19.45 -27.26 -31.15
C GLU A 56 20.08 -26.41 -32.27
N HIS A 57 19.33 -25.46 -32.80
CA HIS A 57 19.75 -24.59 -33.91
C HIS A 57 20.22 -23.20 -33.46
N LEU A 58 19.85 -22.77 -32.27
CA LEU A 58 20.41 -21.57 -31.69
C LEU A 58 21.72 -21.94 -31.04
N ASP A 59 22.81 -21.57 -31.68
CA ASP A 59 24.09 -21.49 -31.01
C ASP A 59 24.05 -20.36 -29.99
N ILE A 60 23.33 -20.62 -28.90
CA ILE A 60 23.21 -19.73 -27.75
C ILE A 60 24.54 -19.69 -26.98
N CYS A 61 25.54 -20.34 -27.51
CA CYS A 61 26.81 -20.70 -26.92
C CYS A 61 27.66 -19.54 -26.46
N GLN A 62 27.32 -18.33 -26.78
CA GLN A 62 28.08 -17.18 -26.32
C GLN A 62 27.40 -16.45 -25.15
N VAL A 63 26.15 -16.74 -24.83
CA VAL A 63 25.52 -16.29 -23.58
C VAL A 63 25.83 -17.33 -22.52
N ARG A 64 26.89 -17.09 -21.79
CA ARG A 64 27.53 -18.04 -20.87
C ARG A 64 26.59 -18.76 -19.90
N ASP A 65 25.57 -18.20 -19.37
CA ASP A 65 24.43 -18.86 -18.72
C ASP A 65 23.38 -17.79 -18.32
N ALA A 66 22.21 -18.22 -17.87
CA ALA A 66 21.16 -17.33 -17.40
C ALA A 66 21.60 -16.48 -16.18
N GLU A 67 22.57 -16.98 -15.41
CA GLU A 67 23.11 -16.28 -14.25
C GLU A 67 24.02 -15.11 -14.65
N TRP A 68 24.89 -15.31 -15.62
CA TRP A 68 25.73 -14.23 -16.14
C TRP A 68 24.87 -13.08 -16.70
N LEU A 69 23.86 -13.41 -17.50
CA LEU A 69 22.94 -12.41 -18.06
C LEU A 69 22.18 -11.67 -16.94
N ALA A 70 21.66 -12.40 -15.96
CA ALA A 70 20.97 -11.79 -14.81
C ALA A 70 21.89 -10.85 -14.00
N ASN A 71 23.17 -11.25 -13.80
CA ASN A 71 24.16 -10.40 -13.14
C ASN A 71 24.49 -9.16 -13.96
N LYS A 72 24.62 -9.31 -15.29
CA LYS A 72 24.89 -8.18 -16.19
C LYS A 72 23.75 -7.16 -16.14
N ILE A 73 22.50 -7.61 -16.23
CA ILE A 73 21.30 -6.75 -16.11
C ILE A 73 21.28 -6.07 -14.73
N LEU A 74 21.51 -6.84 -13.67
CA LEU A 74 21.47 -6.31 -12.29
C LEU A 74 22.55 -5.25 -12.03
N ASN A 75 23.69 -5.32 -12.73
CA ASN A 75 24.80 -4.37 -12.61
C ASN A 75 24.72 -3.22 -13.64
N THR A 76 23.65 -3.12 -14.41
CA THR A 76 23.41 -2.04 -15.36
C THR A 76 22.26 -1.16 -14.85
N PRO A 77 22.54 -0.03 -14.16
CA PRO A 77 21.52 0.83 -13.56
C PRO A 77 20.46 1.26 -14.57
N ASP A 78 20.85 1.68 -15.75
CA ASP A 78 19.94 2.13 -16.81
C ASP A 78 18.87 1.08 -17.20
N ILE A 79 19.11 -0.19 -16.92
CA ILE A 79 18.17 -1.27 -17.19
C ILE A 79 17.37 -1.63 -15.92
N ILE A 80 18.04 -1.72 -14.77
CA ILE A 80 17.44 -2.26 -13.58
C ILE A 80 16.58 -1.22 -12.82
N ASP A 81 17.03 0.04 -12.78
CA ASP A 81 16.34 1.08 -12.03
C ASP A 81 14.94 1.35 -12.57
N PRO A 82 14.68 1.50 -13.88
CA PRO A 82 13.34 1.64 -14.41
C PRO A 82 12.41 0.46 -14.08
N ILE A 83 12.94 -0.76 -14.02
CA ILE A 83 12.16 -1.96 -13.67
C ILE A 83 11.73 -1.90 -12.20
N ILE A 84 12.64 -1.50 -11.31
CA ILE A 84 12.37 -1.35 -9.88
C ILE A 84 11.36 -0.22 -9.65
N GLU A 85 11.57 0.94 -10.26
CA GLU A 85 10.69 2.09 -10.16
C GLU A 85 9.28 1.77 -10.66
N ALA A 86 9.15 1.11 -11.80
CA ALA A 86 7.86 0.69 -12.33
C ALA A 86 7.13 -0.28 -11.38
N GLN A 87 7.86 -1.17 -10.71
CA GLN A 87 7.27 -2.07 -9.73
C GLN A 87 6.85 -1.34 -8.46
N LEU A 88 7.66 -0.43 -7.97
CA LEU A 88 7.34 0.40 -6.80
C LEU A 88 6.13 1.29 -7.07
N ALA A 89 6.07 1.92 -8.23
CA ALA A 89 4.92 2.73 -8.65
C ALA A 89 3.62 1.91 -8.71
N LYS A 90 3.67 0.69 -9.28
CA LYS A 90 2.52 -0.22 -9.30
C LYS A 90 2.08 -0.62 -7.90
N LYS A 91 3.02 -0.91 -7.00
CA LYS A 91 2.72 -1.26 -5.61
C LYS A 91 2.06 -0.10 -4.88
N LEU A 92 2.63 1.10 -5.00
CA LEU A 92 2.08 2.32 -4.41
C LEU A 92 0.66 2.62 -4.92
N ALA A 93 0.43 2.48 -6.23
CA ALA A 93 -0.89 2.67 -6.82
C ALA A 93 -1.91 1.62 -6.32
N ALA A 94 -1.49 0.37 -6.13
CA ALA A 94 -2.34 -0.68 -5.57
C ALA A 94 -2.67 -0.41 -4.10
N ASP A 95 -1.69 0.01 -3.29
CA ASP A 95 -1.87 0.36 -1.88
C ASP A 95 -2.84 1.57 -1.73
N ARG A 96 -2.69 2.61 -2.57
CA ARG A 96 -3.62 3.76 -2.61
C ARG A 96 -5.04 3.35 -2.99
N ARG A 97 -5.21 2.49 -4.00
CA ARG A 97 -6.54 1.97 -4.39
C ARG A 97 -7.18 1.17 -3.25
N ALA A 98 -6.41 0.31 -2.58
CA ALA A 98 -6.90 -0.46 -1.44
C ALA A 98 -7.36 0.45 -0.29
N ALA A 99 -6.59 1.48 0.04
CA ALA A 99 -6.95 2.46 1.06
C ALA A 99 -8.22 3.24 0.67
N THR A 100 -8.33 3.71 -0.58
CA THR A 100 -9.52 4.41 -1.08
C THR A 100 -10.78 3.54 -1.01
N LEU A 101 -10.68 2.25 -1.35
CA LEU A 101 -11.80 1.32 -1.25
C LEU A 101 -12.22 1.06 0.20
N ALA A 102 -11.25 0.91 1.12
CA ALA A 102 -11.52 0.76 2.54
C ALA A 102 -12.24 1.99 3.09
N GLN A 103 -11.75 3.18 2.75
CA GLN A 103 -12.34 4.44 3.20
C GLN A 103 -13.75 4.69 2.65
N LYS A 104 -14.03 4.36 1.38
CA LYS A 104 -15.39 4.44 0.83
C LYS A 104 -16.39 3.58 1.60
N LYS A 105 -15.95 2.44 2.13
CA LYS A 105 -16.79 1.59 3.00
C LYS A 105 -17.06 2.29 4.34
N LEU A 106 -16.06 2.95 4.91
CA LEU A 106 -16.18 3.63 6.21
C LEU A 106 -17.09 4.85 6.16
N ARG A 107 -17.05 5.67 5.11
CA ARG A 107 -17.94 6.85 4.95
C ARG A 107 -19.42 6.49 5.00
N LYS A 108 -19.79 5.22 4.79
CA LYS A 108 -21.17 4.72 4.87
C LYS A 108 -21.54 4.22 6.27
N VAL A 109 -20.59 4.11 7.20
CA VAL A 109 -20.81 3.56 8.53
C VAL A 109 -21.05 4.71 9.51
N LYS A 110 -22.25 4.74 10.08
CA LYS A 110 -22.54 5.62 11.23
C LYS A 110 -21.83 5.06 12.46
N VAL A 111 -20.92 5.83 13.03
CA VAL A 111 -20.18 5.43 14.24
C VAL A 111 -21.08 5.63 15.46
N ALA A 112 -21.67 4.53 15.93
CA ALA A 112 -22.70 4.57 16.98
C ALA A 112 -22.21 5.11 18.33
N LYS A 113 -20.92 4.95 18.63
CA LYS A 113 -20.33 5.42 19.90
C LYS A 113 -19.89 6.89 19.88
N HIS A 114 -19.84 7.52 18.71
CA HIS A 114 -19.53 8.94 18.58
C HIS A 114 -20.74 9.79 18.86
N ILE A 115 -20.56 10.82 19.67
CA ILE A 115 -21.57 11.84 19.92
C ILE A 115 -21.04 13.17 19.39
N SER A 116 -21.70 13.69 18.36
CA SER A 116 -21.29 14.92 17.69
C SER A 116 -21.54 16.15 18.52
N ALA A 117 -20.81 17.22 18.27
CA ALA A 117 -21.19 18.57 18.65
C ALA A 117 -22.26 19.11 17.69
N ASN A 118 -23.01 20.12 18.12
CA ASN A 118 -24.05 20.74 17.31
C ASN A 118 -23.52 21.81 16.35
N LYS A 119 -22.34 22.41 16.65
CA LYS A 119 -21.74 23.49 15.88
C LYS A 119 -20.45 23.04 15.18
N ASP A 120 -20.17 23.62 14.04
CA ASP A 120 -18.91 23.44 13.33
C ASP A 120 -17.73 24.05 14.10
N GLY A 121 -16.52 23.52 13.85
CA GLY A 121 -15.31 23.98 14.51
C GLY A 121 -15.19 23.61 15.97
N ALA A 122 -15.97 22.65 16.41
CA ALA A 122 -15.99 22.12 17.78
C ALA A 122 -14.68 21.35 18.12
N THR A 123 -14.56 21.02 19.41
CA THR A 123 -13.50 20.16 19.94
C THR A 123 -13.98 18.72 20.05
N LEU A 124 -13.27 17.75 19.47
CA LEU A 124 -13.50 16.34 19.76
C LEU A 124 -12.72 15.94 21.01
N LYS A 125 -13.42 15.51 22.05
CA LYS A 125 -12.81 14.90 23.22
C LYS A 125 -12.78 13.38 23.06
N ILE A 126 -11.59 12.83 23.03
CA ILE A 126 -11.34 11.39 22.99
C ILE A 126 -11.12 10.94 24.43
N VAL A 127 -11.95 10.04 24.93
CA VAL A 127 -11.93 9.59 26.31
C VAL A 127 -11.59 8.11 26.41
N GLU A 128 -10.97 7.72 27.52
CA GLU A 128 -10.66 6.32 27.80
C GLU A 128 -11.89 5.58 28.33
N GLY A 129 -12.50 4.78 27.45
CA GLY A 129 -13.59 3.89 27.81
C GLY A 129 -14.96 4.54 28.01
N ASP A 130 -15.91 3.67 28.30
CA ASP A 130 -17.34 4.05 28.43
C ASP A 130 -17.63 4.80 29.74
N SER A 131 -16.84 4.58 30.80
CA SER A 131 -17.00 5.25 32.10
C SER A 131 -16.67 6.75 32.01
N ALA A 132 -15.52 7.08 31.42
CA ALA A 132 -15.12 8.47 31.16
C ALA A 132 -16.08 9.16 30.18
N MET A 133 -16.61 8.43 29.21
CA MET A 133 -17.64 8.91 28.29
C MET A 133 -18.90 9.33 29.05
N GLY A 134 -19.38 8.48 29.97
CA GLY A 134 -20.56 8.78 30.79
C GLY A 134 -20.40 10.03 31.65
N PHE A 135 -19.22 10.28 32.19
CA PHE A 135 -18.88 11.51 32.91
C PHE A 135 -18.86 12.73 31.98
N LEU A 136 -18.11 12.62 30.86
CA LEU A 136 -18.00 13.72 29.90
C LEU A 136 -19.36 14.20 29.39
N LEU A 137 -20.27 13.27 29.11
CA LEU A 137 -21.61 13.61 28.61
C LEU A 137 -22.46 14.43 29.59
N LYS A 138 -22.21 14.33 30.91
CA LYS A 138 -22.91 15.11 31.94
C LYS A 138 -22.41 16.55 32.06
N VAL A 139 -21.13 16.78 31.70
CA VAL A 139 -20.46 18.07 31.92
C VAL A 139 -20.09 18.82 30.65
N ARG A 140 -20.17 18.17 29.47
CA ARG A 140 -19.83 18.82 28.20
C ARG A 140 -20.84 19.90 27.80
N ASP A 141 -20.38 20.89 27.08
CA ASP A 141 -21.22 21.73 26.27
C ASP A 141 -21.58 21.01 24.95
N PRO A 142 -22.87 20.68 24.70
CA PRO A 142 -23.24 19.96 23.47
C PRO A 142 -22.97 20.72 22.19
N ASP A 143 -22.89 22.04 22.24
CA ASP A 143 -22.66 22.87 21.07
C ASP A 143 -21.21 22.81 20.59
N THR A 144 -20.27 22.81 21.50
CA THR A 144 -18.85 23.00 21.19
C THR A 144 -17.99 21.76 21.43
N VAL A 145 -18.55 20.70 22.02
CA VAL A 145 -17.79 19.50 22.40
C VAL A 145 -18.42 18.23 21.87
N GLY A 146 -17.75 17.57 20.94
CA GLY A 146 -18.02 16.17 20.54
C GLY A 146 -17.28 15.19 21.45
N ALA A 147 -17.73 13.94 21.47
CA ALA A 147 -17.19 12.90 22.34
C ALA A 147 -17.00 11.57 21.60
N PHE A 148 -15.86 10.92 21.82
CA PHE A 148 -15.51 9.64 21.23
C PHE A 148 -14.81 8.75 22.27
N PRO A 149 -15.37 7.61 22.68
CA PRO A 149 -14.74 6.69 23.61
C PRO A 149 -13.80 5.75 22.87
N LEU A 150 -12.55 5.68 23.32
CA LEU A 150 -11.60 4.64 22.91
C LEU A 150 -11.77 3.40 23.78
N ARG A 151 -11.69 2.24 23.16
CA ARG A 151 -11.71 0.95 23.87
C ARG A 151 -10.32 0.32 23.82
N GLY A 152 -9.58 0.52 24.89
CA GLY A 152 -8.23 0.01 25.04
C GLY A 152 -7.15 0.86 24.34
N VAL A 153 -5.91 0.37 24.39
CA VAL A 153 -4.74 1.03 23.81
C VAL A 153 -4.78 0.96 22.29
N ILE A 154 -4.50 2.07 21.64
CA ILE A 154 -4.41 2.14 20.18
C ILE A 154 -3.14 1.44 19.73
N MET A 155 -3.22 0.74 18.61
CA MET A 155 -2.04 0.12 18.00
C MET A 155 -1.09 1.16 17.42
N ASN A 156 0.21 0.92 17.55
CA ASN A 156 1.22 1.74 16.87
C ASN A 156 1.12 1.55 15.35
N THR A 157 0.86 2.64 14.65
CA THR A 157 0.64 2.64 13.19
C THR A 157 1.85 3.12 12.38
N TRP A 158 2.97 3.42 13.02
CA TRP A 158 4.13 4.08 12.41
C TRP A 158 4.62 3.40 11.12
N ASP A 159 4.73 2.07 11.12
CA ASP A 159 5.21 1.29 9.97
C ASP A 159 4.08 0.64 9.16
N MET A 160 2.84 1.01 9.42
CA MET A 160 1.68 0.37 8.81
C MET A 160 1.25 1.08 7.52
N LYS A 161 0.72 0.29 6.60
CA LYS A 161 0.10 0.86 5.40
C LYS A 161 -1.28 1.44 5.74
N PRO A 162 -1.70 2.53 5.06
CA PRO A 162 -3.01 3.13 5.28
C PRO A 162 -4.18 2.15 5.23
N ALA A 163 -4.17 1.21 4.29
CA ALA A 163 -5.20 0.18 4.17
C ALA A 163 -5.21 -0.82 5.35
N GLU A 164 -4.09 -1.00 6.05
CA GLU A 164 -3.98 -1.86 7.23
C GLU A 164 -4.47 -1.13 8.48
N VAL A 165 -4.15 0.15 8.61
CA VAL A 165 -4.67 1.03 9.66
C VAL A 165 -6.20 1.02 9.65
N LEU A 166 -6.82 1.15 8.47
CA LEU A 166 -8.27 1.15 8.30
C LEU A 166 -8.95 -0.22 8.58
N LYS A 167 -8.21 -1.30 8.75
CA LYS A 167 -8.75 -2.58 9.23
C LYS A 167 -8.98 -2.59 10.73
N ASN A 168 -8.25 -1.77 11.48
CA ASN A 168 -8.50 -1.59 12.91
C ASN A 168 -9.79 -0.80 13.11
N LYS A 169 -10.74 -1.35 13.86
CA LYS A 169 -12.06 -0.76 14.05
C LYS A 169 -11.99 0.59 14.75
N GLU A 170 -11.21 0.71 15.83
CA GLU A 170 -11.10 1.96 16.60
C GLU A 170 -10.54 3.10 15.73
N LEU A 171 -9.44 2.83 15.03
CA LEU A 171 -8.79 3.81 14.14
C LEU A 171 -9.68 4.17 12.94
N SER A 172 -10.33 3.19 12.34
CA SER A 172 -11.22 3.43 11.20
C SER A 172 -12.44 4.28 11.58
N GLU A 173 -13.00 4.03 12.77
CA GLU A 173 -14.10 4.84 13.31
C GLU A 173 -13.65 6.26 13.64
N LEU A 174 -12.46 6.44 14.21
CA LEU A 174 -11.88 7.76 14.49
C LEU A 174 -11.63 8.56 13.21
N VAL A 175 -11.01 7.94 12.19
CA VAL A 175 -10.81 8.55 10.86
C VAL A 175 -12.14 8.98 10.24
N ALA A 176 -13.19 8.14 10.37
CA ALA A 176 -14.52 8.47 9.87
C ALA A 176 -15.18 9.65 10.62
N VAL A 177 -15.03 9.71 11.95
CA VAL A 177 -15.53 10.80 12.79
C VAL A 177 -14.84 12.12 12.49
N LEU A 178 -13.54 12.09 12.29
CA LEU A 178 -12.75 13.27 11.93
C LEU A 178 -12.99 13.73 10.47
N GLY A 179 -13.54 12.88 9.60
CA GLY A 179 -13.74 13.17 8.20
C GLY A 179 -12.44 13.15 7.38
N LEU A 180 -11.37 12.54 7.92
CA LEU A 180 -10.06 12.49 7.27
C LEU A 180 -10.07 11.58 6.04
N ASP A 181 -9.28 11.96 5.02
CA ASP A 181 -8.88 11.09 3.93
C ASP A 181 -7.42 10.65 4.10
N ILE A 182 -7.22 9.39 4.46
CA ILE A 182 -5.89 8.85 4.78
C ILE A 182 -4.91 8.85 3.59
N ASN A 183 -5.41 9.10 2.37
CA ASN A 183 -4.58 9.24 1.17
C ASN A 183 -4.32 10.71 0.79
N ASP A 184 -4.92 11.65 1.49
CA ASP A 184 -4.87 13.08 1.20
C ASP A 184 -4.48 13.85 2.47
N GLN A 185 -3.25 14.38 2.47
CA GLN A 185 -2.75 15.17 3.60
C GLN A 185 -3.52 16.47 3.78
N ASP A 186 -4.02 17.06 2.71
CA ASP A 186 -4.78 18.31 2.76
C ASP A 186 -6.17 18.11 3.40
N SER A 187 -6.59 16.87 3.58
CA SER A 187 -7.85 16.55 4.29
C SER A 187 -7.84 16.99 5.76
N VAL A 188 -6.67 17.20 6.35
CA VAL A 188 -6.51 17.70 7.73
C VAL A 188 -7.10 19.11 7.87
N ASP A 189 -6.98 19.96 6.85
CA ASP A 189 -7.51 21.32 6.85
C ASP A 189 -9.03 21.36 6.81
N ASN A 190 -9.66 20.26 6.39
CA ASN A 190 -11.12 20.11 6.25
C ASN A 190 -11.73 19.14 7.26
N MET A 191 -11.08 18.92 8.40
CA MET A 191 -11.60 18.04 9.44
C MET A 191 -12.94 18.54 10.01
N THR A 192 -13.79 17.60 10.40
CA THR A 192 -15.07 17.87 11.09
C THR A 192 -14.87 18.65 12.39
N TYR A 193 -13.77 18.40 13.09
CA TYR A 193 -13.42 19.05 14.35
C TYR A 193 -12.17 19.90 14.20
N LYS A 194 -12.20 21.11 14.74
CA LYS A 194 -11.05 22.03 14.70
C LYS A 194 -9.96 21.65 15.71
N TYR A 195 -10.36 21.07 16.83
CA TYR A 195 -9.47 20.66 17.90
C TYR A 195 -9.76 19.23 18.33
N ILE A 196 -8.71 18.53 18.73
CA ILE A 196 -8.78 17.20 19.33
C ILE A 196 -8.14 17.30 20.71
N ALA A 197 -8.80 16.77 21.72
CA ALA A 197 -8.29 16.70 23.07
C ALA A 197 -8.46 15.28 23.62
N THR A 198 -7.40 14.72 24.17
CA THR A 198 -7.42 13.42 24.86
C THR A 198 -7.73 13.62 26.34
N LEU A 199 -8.60 12.81 26.89
CA LEU A 199 -8.93 12.73 28.31
C LEU A 199 -8.71 11.28 28.73
N THR A 200 -7.51 11.01 29.20
CA THR A 200 -7.07 9.69 29.68
C THR A 200 -6.80 9.76 31.18
N ASP A 201 -6.80 8.62 31.83
CA ASP A 201 -6.39 8.54 33.23
C ASP A 201 -4.93 8.92 33.38
N ALA A 202 -4.56 9.46 34.54
CA ALA A 202 -3.19 9.87 34.86
C ALA A 202 -2.35 8.65 35.28
N ASP A 203 -2.47 7.56 34.56
CA ASP A 203 -1.73 6.33 34.79
C ASP A 203 -0.73 6.05 33.66
N HIS A 204 -0.06 4.89 33.76
CA HIS A 204 0.94 4.50 32.77
C HIS A 204 0.36 4.27 31.36
N ASP A 205 -0.85 3.75 31.27
CA ASP A 205 -1.48 3.46 29.98
C ASP A 205 -2.01 4.74 29.32
N GLY A 206 -2.65 5.62 30.08
CA GLY A 206 -3.18 6.87 29.57
C GLY A 206 -2.10 7.83 29.08
N ILE A 207 -1.08 8.09 29.91
CA ILE A 207 0.00 9.05 29.61
C ILE A 207 1.05 8.43 28.70
N GLY A 208 1.43 7.16 28.94
CA GLY A 208 2.54 6.50 28.26
C GLY A 208 2.19 5.83 26.95
N HIS A 209 0.94 5.46 26.75
CA HIS A 209 0.52 4.69 25.56
C HIS A 209 -0.60 5.38 24.77
N ILE A 210 -1.73 5.70 25.37
CA ILE A 210 -2.88 6.21 24.62
C ILE A 210 -2.60 7.60 24.04
N SER A 211 -2.15 8.52 24.89
CA SER A 211 -1.92 9.90 24.49
C SER A 211 -0.82 10.08 23.42
N PRO A 212 0.34 9.37 23.48
CA PRO A 212 1.37 9.47 22.46
C PRO A 212 1.04 8.80 21.12
N LEU A 213 0.11 7.84 21.10
CA LEU A 213 -0.26 7.10 19.90
C LEU A 213 -1.42 7.74 19.10
N LEU A 214 -2.13 8.71 19.68
CA LEU A 214 -3.17 9.51 19.05
C LEU A 214 -2.62 10.69 18.29
#